data_6e254be1ed1cb7dc24957795b46fb22a
#
_entry.id   6e254be1ed1cb7dc24957795b46fb22a
#
_cell.length_a   1.000
_cell.length_b   1.000
_cell.length_c   1.000
_cell.angle_alpha   90.00
_cell.angle_beta   90.00
_cell.angle_gamma   90.00
#
_symmetry.space_group_name_H-M   'P 1'
#
loop_
_entity.id
_entity.type
_entity.pdbx_description
1 polymer ?
#
loop_
_entity_poly.entity_id
_entity_poly.type
_entity_poly.pdbx_seq_one_letter_code
_entity_poly.pdbx_strand_id
1 'polypeptide(L)'
;EDLSLEMTWRGNVVAVISDGTRVLGLGDIGAAAAMPVMEGKSALYKRFGNIDAIPIVLDTKDKDEFIHTVKLLEKNFAGINLEDISSPKCYDIEDELKKIMNIPVFHDDQHGTAIAALAALLGALKVTGKKIDEIKVVMNGAGAAGTAIARLLLEDGVKPENMTILNSK
;
A
#
# COMPACT_ATOMS: atom_id res chain seq x y z
N GLU A 1 -4.28 -8.01 26.80
CA GLU A 1 -3.73 -8.75 25.63
C GLU A 1 -4.88 -9.44 24.91
N ASP A 2 -4.92 -9.34 23.58
CA ASP A 2 -6.01 -9.91 22.78
C ASP A 2 -5.71 -11.39 22.48
N LEU A 3 -6.16 -12.27 23.38
CA LEU A 3 -5.96 -13.72 23.28
C LEU A 3 -6.46 -14.31 21.93
N SER A 4 -7.33 -13.63 21.21
CA SER A 4 -7.81 -14.12 19.92
C SER A 4 -6.69 -14.20 18.86
N LEU A 5 -5.62 -13.41 18.97
CA LEU A 5 -4.46 -13.49 18.10
C LEU A 5 -3.63 -14.76 18.34
N GLU A 6 -3.65 -15.31 19.55
CA GLU A 6 -2.90 -16.51 19.92
C GLU A 6 -3.75 -17.79 19.77
N MET A 7 -5.05 -17.70 20.09
CA MET A 7 -5.93 -18.86 20.21
C MET A 7 -6.74 -19.18 18.96
N THR A 8 -6.69 -18.33 17.93
CA THR A 8 -7.44 -18.50 16.69
C THR A 8 -6.56 -18.28 15.46
N TRP A 9 -7.07 -18.60 14.29
CA TRP A 9 -6.39 -18.36 13.01
C TRP A 9 -6.11 -16.86 12.73
N ARG A 10 -6.81 -15.97 13.44
CA ARG A 10 -6.68 -14.52 13.32
C ARG A 10 -5.22 -14.04 13.41
N GLY A 11 -4.37 -14.72 14.19
CA GLY A 11 -2.98 -14.33 14.39
C GLY A 11 -2.11 -14.39 13.12
N ASN A 12 -2.52 -15.11 12.08
CA ASN A 12 -1.78 -15.25 10.82
C ASN A 12 -2.61 -14.90 9.59
N VAL A 13 -3.74 -14.23 9.73
CA VAL A 13 -4.59 -13.86 8.59
C VAL A 13 -4.72 -12.36 8.44
N VAL A 14 -4.57 -11.88 7.20
CA VAL A 14 -4.78 -10.48 6.82
C VAL A 14 -5.91 -10.35 5.81
N ALA A 15 -6.58 -9.21 5.79
CA ALA A 15 -7.50 -8.88 4.71
C ALA A 15 -6.75 -8.11 3.61
N VAL A 16 -6.97 -8.47 2.35
CA VAL A 16 -6.58 -7.69 1.17
C VAL A 16 -7.84 -7.00 0.67
N ILE A 17 -7.95 -5.70 0.90
CA ILE A 17 -9.20 -4.95 0.67
C ILE A 17 -9.02 -3.93 -0.44
N SER A 18 -9.96 -3.94 -1.39
CA SER A 18 -10.00 -3.04 -2.55
C SER A 18 -11.42 -2.57 -2.84
N ASP A 19 -11.55 -1.44 -3.50
CA ASP A 19 -12.79 -1.01 -4.18
C ASP A 19 -12.67 -1.08 -5.71
N GLY A 20 -11.51 -1.51 -6.22
CA GLY A 20 -11.24 -1.66 -7.65
C GLY A 20 -11.18 -0.35 -8.44
N THR A 21 -10.96 0.80 -7.77
CA THR A 21 -10.97 2.12 -8.43
C THR A 21 -9.66 2.50 -9.09
N ARG A 22 -8.57 1.75 -8.86
CA ARG A 22 -7.26 2.02 -9.49
C ARG A 22 -6.44 0.75 -9.65
N VAL A 23 -6.94 -0.23 -10.38
CA VAL A 23 -6.23 -1.47 -10.69
C VAL A 23 -5.10 -1.20 -11.68
N LEU A 24 -3.88 -1.66 -11.38
CA LEU A 24 -2.68 -1.41 -12.16
C LEU A 24 -2.86 -1.81 -13.63
N GLY A 25 -2.68 -0.85 -14.52
CA GLY A 25 -2.83 -1.04 -15.97
C GLY A 25 -4.27 -1.04 -16.50
N LEU A 26 -5.28 -1.12 -15.63
CA LEU A 26 -6.69 -1.22 -16.01
C LEU A 26 -7.54 -0.02 -15.56
N GLY A 27 -7.12 0.68 -14.51
CA GLY A 27 -7.85 1.84 -13.98
C GLY A 27 -9.03 1.46 -13.09
N ASP A 28 -10.13 2.19 -13.18
CA ASP A 28 -11.38 1.94 -12.43
C ASP A 28 -12.18 0.84 -13.12
N ILE A 29 -12.05 -0.39 -12.66
CA ILE A 29 -12.78 -1.56 -13.19
C ILE A 29 -13.89 -2.04 -12.25
N GLY A 30 -13.99 -1.43 -11.07
CA GLY A 30 -14.96 -1.78 -10.04
C GLY A 30 -14.63 -3.04 -9.24
N ALA A 31 -15.37 -3.22 -8.16
CA ALA A 31 -15.10 -4.25 -7.15
C ALA A 31 -15.09 -5.68 -7.73
N ALA A 32 -16.13 -6.05 -8.49
CA ALA A 32 -16.26 -7.41 -9.00
C ALA A 32 -15.10 -7.81 -9.92
N ALA A 33 -14.69 -6.91 -10.83
CA ALA A 33 -13.58 -7.18 -11.75
C ALA A 33 -12.21 -7.13 -11.08
N ALA A 34 -12.08 -6.47 -9.93
CA ALA A 34 -10.85 -6.43 -9.14
C ALA A 34 -10.61 -7.74 -8.33
N MET A 35 -11.64 -8.55 -8.08
CA MET A 35 -11.52 -9.76 -7.26
C MET A 35 -10.39 -10.70 -7.70
N PRO A 36 -10.21 -11.06 -8.99
CA PRO A 36 -9.11 -11.93 -9.40
C PRO A 36 -7.73 -11.36 -9.08
N VAL A 37 -7.57 -10.02 -9.11
CA VAL A 37 -6.31 -9.35 -8.76
C VAL A 37 -6.04 -9.49 -7.26
N MET A 38 -7.08 -9.32 -6.42
CA MET A 38 -6.97 -9.48 -4.97
C MET A 38 -6.71 -10.94 -4.57
N GLU A 39 -7.26 -11.92 -5.29
CA GLU A 39 -6.90 -13.34 -5.12
C GLU A 39 -5.44 -13.59 -5.47
N GLY A 40 -4.95 -13.02 -6.56
CA GLY A 40 -3.53 -13.06 -6.93
C GLY A 40 -2.63 -12.47 -5.85
N LYS A 41 -2.99 -11.32 -5.30
CA LYS A 41 -2.29 -10.70 -4.16
C LYS A 41 -2.27 -11.60 -2.94
N SER A 42 -3.39 -12.22 -2.62
CA SER A 42 -3.51 -13.17 -1.50
C SER A 42 -2.61 -14.38 -1.69
N ALA A 43 -2.50 -14.90 -2.90
CA ALA A 43 -1.58 -16.00 -3.22
C ALA A 43 -0.11 -15.61 -3.02
N LEU A 44 0.27 -14.35 -3.34
CA LEU A 44 1.63 -13.84 -3.08
C LEU A 44 1.93 -13.74 -1.58
N TYR A 45 0.98 -13.28 -0.77
CA TYR A 45 1.10 -13.27 0.70
C TYR A 45 1.39 -14.67 1.23
N LYS A 46 0.64 -15.67 0.75
CA LYS A 46 0.88 -17.08 1.16
C LYS A 46 2.23 -17.57 0.68
N ARG A 47 2.56 -17.35 -0.61
CA ARG A 47 3.75 -17.90 -1.25
C ARG A 47 5.05 -17.36 -0.67
N PHE A 48 5.10 -16.06 -0.37
CA PHE A 48 6.33 -15.38 0.04
C PHE A 48 6.40 -15.06 1.53
N GLY A 49 5.27 -14.81 2.18
CA GLY A 49 5.18 -14.45 3.59
C GLY A 49 4.69 -15.56 4.51
N ASN A 50 4.17 -16.65 3.96
CA ASN A 50 3.43 -17.68 4.71
C ASN A 50 2.27 -17.08 5.55
N ILE A 51 1.68 -15.98 5.07
CA ILE A 51 0.54 -15.31 5.67
C ILE A 51 -0.71 -15.74 4.91
N ASP A 52 -1.74 -16.10 5.62
CA ASP A 52 -3.05 -16.37 5.04
C ASP A 52 -3.72 -15.03 4.74
N ALA A 53 -4.15 -14.82 3.49
CA ALA A 53 -4.75 -13.56 3.09
C ALA A 53 -6.13 -13.79 2.47
N ILE A 54 -7.11 -13.01 2.92
CA ILE A 54 -8.49 -13.09 2.44
C ILE A 54 -8.78 -11.88 1.54
N PRO A 55 -9.08 -12.10 0.25
CA PRO A 55 -9.46 -11.02 -0.65
C PRO A 55 -10.88 -10.54 -0.33
N ILE A 56 -11.04 -9.24 -0.21
CA ILE A 56 -12.32 -8.57 0.05
C ILE A 56 -12.45 -7.40 -0.91
N VAL A 57 -13.50 -7.38 -1.72
CA VAL A 57 -13.82 -6.23 -2.56
C VAL A 57 -15.08 -5.56 -2.05
N LEU A 58 -15.03 -4.25 -1.89
CA LEU A 58 -16.14 -3.43 -1.42
C LEU A 58 -16.74 -2.66 -2.60
N ASP A 59 -18.01 -2.91 -2.90
CA ASP A 59 -18.71 -2.24 -3.99
C ASP A 59 -19.22 -0.86 -3.54
N THR A 60 -18.28 -0.01 -3.16
CA THR A 60 -18.55 1.38 -2.81
C THR A 60 -17.41 2.28 -3.26
N LYS A 61 -17.73 3.51 -3.71
CA LYS A 61 -16.76 4.57 -3.98
C LYS A 61 -16.75 5.64 -2.88
N ASP A 62 -17.69 5.53 -1.94
CA ASP A 62 -17.76 6.42 -0.79
C ASP A 62 -16.66 6.08 0.23
N LYS A 63 -15.88 7.08 0.59
CA LYS A 63 -14.74 6.94 1.48
C LYS A 63 -15.15 6.55 2.90
N ASP A 64 -16.21 7.18 3.40
CA ASP A 64 -16.62 7.01 4.79
C ASP A 64 -17.31 5.65 5.00
N GLU A 65 -18.09 5.21 4.00
CA GLU A 65 -18.66 3.86 3.98
C GLU A 65 -17.55 2.79 3.90
N PHE A 66 -16.51 3.01 3.08
CA PHE A 66 -15.36 2.12 3.00
C PHE A 66 -14.65 2.01 4.35
N ILE A 67 -14.29 3.15 4.97
CA ILE A 67 -13.62 3.21 6.28
C ILE A 67 -14.45 2.51 7.35
N HIS A 68 -15.76 2.81 7.41
CA HIS A 68 -16.66 2.20 8.38
C HIS A 68 -16.69 0.66 8.23
N THR A 69 -16.83 0.18 7.00
CA THR A 69 -16.89 -1.26 6.71
C THR A 69 -15.60 -1.96 7.10
N VAL A 70 -14.44 -1.40 6.74
CA VAL A 70 -13.13 -1.96 7.11
C VAL A 70 -12.94 -1.99 8.63
N LYS A 71 -13.36 -0.95 9.33
CA LYS A 71 -13.30 -0.92 10.81
C LYS A 71 -14.10 -2.04 11.46
N LEU A 72 -15.28 -2.38 10.93
CA LEU A 72 -16.07 -3.48 11.46
C LEU A 72 -15.41 -4.85 11.31
N LEU A 73 -14.49 -5.01 10.35
CA LEU A 73 -13.76 -6.25 10.11
C LEU A 73 -12.55 -6.45 11.04
N GLU A 74 -12.15 -5.43 11.82
CA GLU A 74 -10.92 -5.44 12.63
C GLU A 74 -10.71 -6.72 13.45
N LYS A 75 -11.77 -7.25 14.07
CA LYS A 75 -11.67 -8.41 14.96
C LYS A 75 -11.48 -9.76 14.25
N ASN A 76 -11.48 -9.76 12.92
CA ASN A 76 -11.30 -10.97 12.12
C ASN A 76 -9.84 -11.17 11.65
N PHE A 77 -9.02 -10.12 11.67
CA PHE A 77 -7.71 -10.10 11.03
C PHE A 77 -6.60 -9.64 11.96
N ALA A 78 -5.37 -10.08 11.67
CA ALA A 78 -4.16 -9.55 12.29
C ALA A 78 -3.71 -8.23 11.68
N GLY A 79 -4.14 -7.93 10.46
CA GLY A 79 -3.80 -6.70 9.74
C GLY A 79 -4.64 -6.51 8.48
N ILE A 80 -4.57 -5.33 7.94
CA ILE A 80 -5.26 -4.93 6.70
C ILE A 80 -4.23 -4.50 5.67
N ASN A 81 -4.29 -5.07 4.47
CA ASN A 81 -3.67 -4.55 3.27
C ASN A 81 -4.71 -3.86 2.41
N LEU A 82 -4.55 -2.57 2.20
CA LEU A 82 -5.32 -1.81 1.21
C LEU A 82 -4.65 -1.95 -0.16
N GLU A 83 -5.43 -2.19 -1.20
CA GLU A 83 -4.93 -2.44 -2.55
C GLU A 83 -5.80 -1.78 -3.61
N ASP A 84 -5.19 -1.23 -4.66
CA ASP A 84 -5.86 -0.73 -5.87
C ASP A 84 -6.95 0.33 -5.62
N ILE A 85 -6.75 1.20 -4.65
CA ILE A 85 -7.62 2.32 -4.31
C ILE A 85 -7.09 3.60 -4.95
N SER A 86 -7.94 4.35 -5.64
CA SER A 86 -7.53 5.56 -6.36
C SER A 86 -7.05 6.69 -5.44
N SER A 87 -6.00 7.41 -5.86
CA SER A 87 -5.63 8.68 -5.24
C SER A 87 -6.59 9.81 -5.69
N PRO A 88 -6.88 10.83 -4.86
CA PRO A 88 -6.29 11.07 -3.55
C PRO A 88 -6.96 10.32 -2.38
N LYS A 89 -8.14 9.70 -2.57
CA LYS A 89 -8.91 9.12 -1.46
C LYS A 89 -8.19 8.02 -0.70
N CYS A 90 -7.26 7.30 -1.34
CA CYS A 90 -6.48 6.25 -0.69
C CYS A 90 -5.64 6.77 0.50
N TYR A 91 -5.17 8.02 0.43
CA TYR A 91 -4.42 8.65 1.52
C TYR A 91 -5.30 8.85 2.75
N ASP A 92 -6.47 9.47 2.55
CA ASP A 92 -7.42 9.73 3.62
C ASP A 92 -7.92 8.42 4.26
N ILE A 93 -8.19 7.40 3.44
CA ILE A 93 -8.65 6.08 3.92
C ILE A 93 -7.57 5.45 4.81
N GLU A 94 -6.32 5.39 4.35
CA GLU A 94 -5.24 4.80 5.12
C GLU A 94 -4.98 5.58 6.41
N ASP A 95 -4.89 6.91 6.32
CA ASP A 95 -4.60 7.77 7.46
C ASP A 95 -5.70 7.67 8.54
N GLU A 96 -6.97 7.59 8.13
CA GLU A 96 -8.07 7.46 9.08
C GLU A 96 -8.12 6.06 9.70
N LEU A 97 -7.97 5.01 8.90
CA LEU A 97 -7.94 3.64 9.42
C LEU A 97 -6.77 3.43 10.41
N LYS A 98 -5.59 3.98 10.14
CA LYS A 98 -4.45 3.94 11.07
C LYS A 98 -4.74 4.59 12.41
N LYS A 99 -5.59 5.63 12.46
CA LYS A 99 -5.97 6.30 13.72
C LYS A 99 -6.97 5.49 14.53
N ILE A 100 -7.93 4.83 13.86
CA ILE A 100 -9.07 4.21 14.53
C ILE A 100 -8.93 2.71 14.76
N MET A 101 -8.03 2.03 14.04
CA MET A 101 -7.81 0.58 14.17
C MET A 101 -6.67 0.26 15.13
N ASN A 102 -6.80 -0.87 15.84
CA ASN A 102 -5.79 -1.39 16.76
C ASN A 102 -4.95 -2.53 16.15
N ILE A 103 -5.06 -2.73 14.84
CA ILE A 103 -4.26 -3.66 14.04
C ILE A 103 -3.53 -2.89 12.94
N PRO A 104 -2.40 -3.38 12.42
CA PRO A 104 -1.69 -2.74 11.33
C PRO A 104 -2.56 -2.52 10.10
N VAL A 105 -2.46 -1.33 9.52
CA VAL A 105 -3.05 -0.97 8.22
C VAL A 105 -1.91 -0.53 7.29
N PHE A 106 -1.85 -1.13 6.11
CA PHE A 106 -0.80 -0.93 5.13
C PHE A 106 -1.40 -0.78 3.74
N HIS A 107 -1.01 0.25 3.01
CA HIS A 107 -1.40 0.44 1.62
C HIS A 107 -0.21 0.11 0.71
N ASP A 108 -0.26 -1.03 0.05
CA ASP A 108 0.88 -1.56 -0.71
C ASP A 108 1.27 -0.70 -1.91
N ASP A 109 0.31 -0.15 -2.65
CA ASP A 109 0.57 0.74 -3.78
C ASP A 109 1.39 1.99 -3.39
N GLN A 110 1.30 2.42 -2.15
CA GLN A 110 2.12 3.49 -1.60
C GLN A 110 3.44 2.93 -1.06
N HIS A 111 3.35 2.17 0.01
CA HIS A 111 4.49 1.85 0.87
C HIS A 111 5.30 0.66 0.35
N GLY A 112 4.67 -0.38 -0.17
CA GLY A 112 5.37 -1.53 -0.75
C GLY A 112 6.21 -1.12 -1.95
N THR A 113 5.62 -0.34 -2.85
CA THR A 113 6.31 0.22 -4.02
C THR A 113 7.45 1.17 -3.60
N ALA A 114 7.24 2.01 -2.58
CA ALA A 114 8.28 2.90 -2.09
C ALA A 114 9.46 2.15 -1.47
N ILE A 115 9.20 1.11 -0.68
CA ILE A 115 10.24 0.25 -0.09
C ILE A 115 11.06 -0.44 -1.19
N ALA A 116 10.40 -0.99 -2.20
CA ALA A 116 11.08 -1.65 -3.33
C ALA A 116 11.96 -0.65 -4.11
N ALA A 117 11.45 0.55 -4.36
CA ALA A 117 12.19 1.60 -5.06
C ALA A 117 13.43 2.07 -4.26
N LEU A 118 13.29 2.29 -2.96
CA LEU A 118 14.43 2.65 -2.10
C LEU A 118 15.46 1.52 -2.05
N ALA A 119 15.03 0.28 -1.89
CA ALA A 119 15.94 -0.87 -1.87
C ALA A 119 16.75 -0.99 -3.17
N ALA A 120 16.09 -0.78 -4.32
CA ALA A 120 16.75 -0.75 -5.62
C ALA A 120 17.75 0.41 -5.73
N LEU A 121 17.38 1.61 -5.27
CA LEU A 121 18.27 2.77 -5.25
C LEU A 121 19.51 2.52 -4.38
N LEU A 122 19.33 2.02 -3.16
CA LEU A 122 20.44 1.73 -2.26
C LEU A 122 21.39 0.68 -2.86
N GLY A 123 20.85 -0.33 -3.52
CA GLY A 123 21.63 -1.30 -4.30
C GLY A 123 22.45 -0.65 -5.41
N ALA A 124 21.82 0.25 -6.19
CA ALA A 124 22.49 0.99 -7.27
C ALA A 124 23.58 1.95 -6.75
N LEU A 125 23.33 2.64 -5.65
CA LEU A 125 24.33 3.51 -5.00
C LEU A 125 25.55 2.72 -4.56
N LYS A 126 25.34 1.55 -3.97
CA LYS A 126 26.43 0.65 -3.56
C LYS A 126 27.29 0.21 -4.75
N VAL A 127 26.67 -0.12 -5.88
CA VAL A 127 27.38 -0.55 -7.11
C VAL A 127 28.14 0.61 -7.75
N THR A 128 27.55 1.80 -7.78
CA THR A 128 28.12 2.98 -8.45
C THR A 128 29.07 3.80 -7.60
N GLY A 129 29.11 3.54 -6.29
CA GLY A 129 29.90 4.31 -5.33
C GLY A 129 29.39 5.74 -5.09
N LYS A 130 28.17 6.08 -5.54
CA LYS A 130 27.59 7.41 -5.34
C LYS A 130 26.97 7.54 -3.96
N LYS A 131 26.94 8.77 -3.44
CA LYS A 131 26.24 9.08 -2.19
C LYS A 131 24.82 9.53 -2.47
N ILE A 132 23.91 9.22 -1.56
CA ILE A 132 22.46 9.49 -1.72
C ILE A 132 22.19 11.01 -1.77
N ASP A 133 22.95 11.81 -1.07
CA ASP A 133 22.81 13.28 -1.04
C ASP A 133 23.41 14.00 -2.26
N GLU A 134 24.13 13.28 -3.12
CA GLU A 134 24.78 13.82 -4.33
C GLU A 134 24.02 13.48 -5.62
N ILE A 135 23.09 12.51 -5.57
CA ILE A 135 22.35 12.09 -6.77
C ILE A 135 21.26 13.08 -7.14
N LYS A 136 20.92 13.10 -8.44
CA LYS A 136 19.72 13.78 -8.96
C LYS A 136 18.66 12.75 -9.29
N VAL A 137 17.45 12.98 -8.79
CA VAL A 137 16.29 12.10 -8.99
C VAL A 137 15.27 12.82 -9.86
N VAL A 138 14.86 12.17 -10.95
CA VAL A 138 13.74 12.62 -11.78
C VAL A 138 12.66 11.55 -11.72
N MET A 139 11.49 11.93 -11.25
CA MET A 139 10.32 11.04 -11.13
C MET A 139 9.26 11.46 -12.14
N ASN A 140 8.77 10.51 -12.91
CA ASN A 140 7.67 10.73 -13.84
C ASN A 140 6.39 10.12 -13.27
N GLY A 141 5.56 10.96 -12.67
CA GLY A 141 4.29 10.63 -12.03
C GLY A 141 4.26 10.94 -10.54
N ALA A 142 3.18 11.60 -10.11
CA ALA A 142 2.91 11.99 -8.72
C ALA A 142 1.62 11.34 -8.19
N GLY A 143 1.38 10.08 -8.55
CA GLY A 143 0.30 9.27 -8.00
C GLY A 143 0.64 8.68 -6.62
N ALA A 144 -0.14 7.70 -6.16
CA ALA A 144 0.05 7.07 -4.86
C ALA A 144 1.49 6.58 -4.65
N ALA A 145 2.01 5.79 -5.57
CA ALA A 145 3.38 5.28 -5.54
C ALA A 145 4.43 6.40 -5.60
N GLY A 146 4.32 7.30 -6.59
CA GLY A 146 5.29 8.38 -6.79
C GLY A 146 5.42 9.29 -5.56
N THR A 147 4.31 9.66 -4.95
CA THR A 147 4.30 10.48 -3.74
C THR A 147 4.98 9.76 -2.57
N ALA A 148 4.67 8.48 -2.36
CA ALA A 148 5.27 7.68 -1.29
C ALA A 148 6.78 7.45 -1.51
N ILE A 149 7.18 7.16 -2.75
CA ILE A 149 8.61 7.04 -3.11
C ILE A 149 9.35 8.35 -2.81
N ALA A 150 8.81 9.50 -3.26
CA ALA A 150 9.45 10.79 -3.04
C ALA A 150 9.67 11.06 -1.55
N ARG A 151 8.65 10.84 -0.71
CA ARG A 151 8.74 11.00 0.73
C ARG A 151 9.85 10.13 1.32
N LEU A 152 9.83 8.83 1.00
CA LEU A 152 10.80 7.89 1.54
C LEU A 152 12.24 8.20 1.10
N LEU A 153 12.45 8.63 -0.14
CA LEU A 153 13.78 9.02 -0.64
C LEU A 153 14.31 10.28 0.06
N LEU A 154 13.42 11.26 0.34
CA LEU A 154 13.79 12.46 1.10
C LEU A 154 14.15 12.12 2.55
N GLU A 155 13.40 11.23 3.18
CA GLU A 155 13.68 10.75 4.54
C GLU A 155 15.01 10.00 4.62
N ASP A 156 15.39 9.26 3.56
CA ASP A 156 16.64 8.49 3.50
C ASP A 156 17.86 9.34 3.07
N GLY A 157 17.67 10.63 2.72
CA GLY A 157 18.75 11.58 2.53
C GLY A 157 18.93 12.15 1.13
N VAL A 158 18.02 11.90 0.19
CA VAL A 158 18.00 12.66 -1.06
C VAL A 158 17.66 14.11 -0.76
N LYS A 159 18.48 15.05 -1.28
CA LYS A 159 18.24 16.48 -1.06
C LYS A 159 17.02 16.97 -1.87
N PRO A 160 16.14 17.79 -1.28
CA PRO A 160 14.96 18.30 -2.00
C PRO A 160 15.30 19.03 -3.32
N GLU A 161 16.39 19.81 -3.33
CA GLU A 161 16.88 20.52 -4.52
C GLU A 161 17.38 19.59 -5.64
N ASN A 162 17.65 18.35 -5.32
CA ASN A 162 18.07 17.31 -6.27
C ASN A 162 16.90 16.46 -6.79
N MET A 163 15.67 16.72 -6.33
CA MET A 163 14.50 15.95 -6.73
C MET A 163 13.59 16.76 -7.66
N THR A 164 13.27 16.19 -8.81
CA THR A 164 12.31 16.76 -9.77
C THR A 164 11.18 15.76 -9.99
N ILE A 165 9.94 16.19 -9.77
CA ILE A 165 8.75 15.38 -9.99
C ILE A 165 7.97 15.96 -11.16
N LEU A 166 7.73 15.14 -12.18
CA LEU A 166 6.95 15.49 -13.36
C LEU A 166 5.55 14.90 -13.24
N ASN A 167 4.53 15.65 -13.65
CA ASN A 167 3.17 15.18 -13.76
C ASN A 167 2.57 15.61 -15.10
N SER A 168 1.63 14.84 -15.61
CA SER A 168 0.97 15.07 -16.91
C SER A 168 -0.09 16.22 -16.90
N LYS A 169 -0.22 16.95 -15.78
CA LYS A 169 -1.14 18.08 -15.65
C LYS A 169 -0.39 19.34 -15.28
#